data_f4a92cd8bd4040a19476e2f1311b848e
#
_entry.id   f4a92cd8bd4040a19476e2f1311b848e
#
_cell.length_a   1.000
_cell.length_b   1.000
_cell.length_c   1.000
_cell.angle_alpha   90.00
_cell.angle_beta   90.00
_cell.angle_gamma   90.00
#
_symmetry.space_group_name_H-M   'P 1'
#
loop_
_entity.id
_entity.type
_entity.pdbx_description
1 polymer ?
#
loop_
_entity_poly.entity_id
_entity_poly.type
_entity_poly.pdbx_seq_one_letter_code
_entity_poly.pdbx_strand_id
1 'polypeptide(L)'
;EVWMGRWRGEKVAVKVFFTTEEASWFRETEIYQTVLMRHENILGFIAADIKGTGSWTQLYLITDYHENGSLYDYLKSTTLDTKSMLKLAYSSVSGLCHLHTEIFSTQGKPAIAHRDLKSKNILVKKNGTCCIADLGLAVKFISDTNEVDIPPNTRVGTKRYMAPEVLDESLNRNHFQSYIMADMYSFGLILWEVARRCVSGGIVEEYQLPYHDLVPSDPSYEDMREIVCIKKLRPSFPNRWSSDECLRQMGKLMTECWAQNPASRLTALRVKKTLAKMSESQDIKL
;
A
#
# COMPACT_ATOMS: atom_id res chain seq x y z
N GLU A 1 -12.68 -0.78 13.36
CA GLU A 1 -12.18 -0.16 14.59
C GLU A 1 -11.00 -0.95 15.12
N VAL A 2 -9.87 -0.26 15.41
CA VAL A 2 -8.63 -0.93 15.87
C VAL A 2 -8.30 -0.48 17.28
N TRP A 3 -8.07 -1.44 18.17
CA TRP A 3 -7.75 -1.23 19.57
C TRP A 3 -6.38 -1.82 19.89
N MET A 4 -5.72 -1.26 20.91
CA MET A 4 -4.52 -1.86 21.48
C MET A 4 -4.94 -2.85 22.55
N GLY A 5 -4.44 -4.09 22.46
CA GLY A 5 -4.66 -5.12 23.46
C GLY A 5 -3.34 -5.66 23.97
N ARG A 6 -3.43 -6.69 24.81
CA ARG A 6 -2.26 -7.43 25.32
C ARG A 6 -2.45 -8.92 25.10
N TRP A 7 -1.40 -9.57 24.63
CA TRP A 7 -1.38 -11.01 24.43
C TRP A 7 -0.02 -11.52 24.90
N ARG A 8 -0.07 -12.43 25.89
CA ARG A 8 1.14 -12.96 26.57
C ARG A 8 2.08 -11.85 27.03
N GLY A 9 1.51 -10.76 27.58
CA GLY A 9 2.27 -9.63 28.12
C GLY A 9 2.75 -8.61 27.09
N GLU A 10 2.55 -8.86 25.80
CA GLU A 10 2.97 -7.94 24.74
C GLU A 10 1.79 -7.16 24.16
N LYS A 11 2.05 -5.94 23.70
CA LYS A 11 1.05 -5.13 23.02
C LYS A 11 0.73 -5.74 21.66
N VAL A 12 -0.57 -5.82 21.35
CA VAL A 12 -1.06 -6.29 20.05
C VAL A 12 -2.12 -5.33 19.53
N ALA A 13 -2.34 -5.31 18.22
CA ALA A 13 -3.44 -4.60 17.60
C ALA A 13 -4.63 -5.55 17.45
N VAL A 14 -5.81 -5.08 17.82
CA VAL A 14 -7.05 -5.86 17.73
C VAL A 14 -8.01 -5.08 16.82
N LYS A 15 -8.23 -5.60 15.63
CA LYS A 15 -9.22 -5.05 14.70
C LYS A 15 -10.54 -5.74 14.96
N VAL A 16 -11.56 -4.93 15.27
CA VAL A 16 -12.89 -5.42 15.63
C VAL A 16 -13.83 -5.24 14.44
N PHE A 17 -14.48 -6.33 14.05
CA PHE A 17 -15.47 -6.34 12.97
C PHE A 17 -16.83 -6.67 13.56
N PHE A 18 -17.88 -6.05 13.02
CA PHE A 18 -19.27 -6.44 13.29
C PHE A 18 -19.64 -7.67 12.44
N THR A 19 -20.70 -8.36 12.82
CA THR A 19 -21.20 -9.52 12.05
C THR A 19 -21.56 -9.18 10.61
N THR A 20 -21.98 -7.94 10.36
CA THR A 20 -22.24 -7.44 8.99
C THR A 20 -20.96 -7.36 8.15
N GLU A 21 -19.79 -7.38 8.79
CA GLU A 21 -18.49 -7.32 8.13
C GLU A 21 -17.78 -8.69 8.11
N GLU A 22 -18.53 -9.78 8.36
CA GLU A 22 -17.97 -11.13 8.43
C GLU A 22 -17.18 -11.52 7.17
N ALA A 23 -17.70 -11.16 5.99
CA ALA A 23 -17.03 -11.47 4.74
C ALA A 23 -15.64 -10.82 4.65
N SER A 24 -15.52 -9.56 5.08
CA SER A 24 -14.23 -8.84 5.12
C SER A 24 -13.28 -9.45 6.13
N TRP A 25 -13.78 -9.80 7.31
CA TRP A 25 -12.98 -10.46 8.36
C TRP A 25 -12.46 -11.81 7.88
N PHE A 26 -13.33 -12.62 7.30
CA PHE A 26 -12.97 -13.93 6.76
C PHE A 26 -11.90 -13.81 5.68
N ARG A 27 -12.08 -12.87 4.77
CA ARG A 27 -11.15 -12.63 3.65
C ARG A 27 -9.78 -12.18 4.16
N GLU A 28 -9.74 -11.21 5.05
CA GLU A 28 -8.48 -10.70 5.61
C GLU A 28 -7.73 -11.79 6.35
N THR A 29 -8.44 -12.58 7.16
CA THR A 29 -7.89 -13.72 7.89
C THR A 29 -7.30 -14.76 6.93
N GLU A 30 -8.04 -15.10 5.87
CA GLU A 30 -7.61 -16.05 4.85
C GLU A 30 -6.31 -15.60 4.16
N ILE A 31 -6.23 -14.32 3.80
CA ILE A 31 -5.04 -13.78 3.12
C ILE A 31 -3.83 -13.81 4.06
N TYR A 32 -3.97 -13.38 5.31
CA TYR A 32 -2.86 -13.40 6.27
C TYR A 32 -2.37 -14.82 6.56
N GLN A 33 -3.23 -15.82 6.49
CA GLN A 33 -2.87 -17.22 6.73
C GLN A 33 -2.35 -17.94 5.48
N THR A 34 -2.15 -17.22 4.39
CA THR A 34 -1.60 -17.78 3.15
C THR A 34 -0.19 -18.32 3.41
N VAL A 35 0.11 -19.48 2.82
CA VAL A 35 1.42 -20.12 2.91
C VAL A 35 2.52 -19.17 2.44
N LEU A 36 3.65 -19.15 3.15
CA LEU A 36 4.83 -18.31 2.85
C LEU A 36 4.53 -16.81 2.86
N MET A 37 3.46 -16.39 3.52
CA MET A 37 3.05 -14.99 3.59
C MET A 37 3.95 -14.15 4.51
N ARG A 38 4.52 -14.73 5.55
CA ARG A 38 5.31 -14.00 6.54
C ARG A 38 6.51 -13.29 5.92
N HIS A 39 6.62 -12.00 6.21
CA HIS A 39 7.69 -11.15 5.71
C HIS A 39 7.82 -9.95 6.66
N GLU A 40 9.02 -9.44 6.83
CA GLU A 40 9.27 -8.31 7.73
C GLU A 40 8.53 -7.02 7.33
N ASN A 41 8.12 -6.91 6.06
CA ASN A 41 7.40 -5.75 5.54
C ASN A 41 5.93 -6.04 5.23
N ILE A 42 5.40 -7.12 5.80
CA ILE A 42 3.98 -7.44 5.86
C ILE A 42 3.59 -7.49 7.33
N LEU A 43 2.48 -6.83 7.69
CA LEU A 43 2.01 -6.82 9.09
C LEU A 43 1.88 -8.25 9.61
N GLY A 44 2.47 -8.53 10.77
CA GLY A 44 2.48 -9.86 11.37
C GLY A 44 1.11 -10.25 11.91
N PHE A 45 0.54 -11.33 11.38
CA PHE A 45 -0.71 -11.92 11.85
C PHE A 45 -0.43 -12.80 13.07
N ILE A 46 -1.26 -12.66 14.11
CA ILE A 46 -1.16 -13.45 15.33
C ILE A 46 -2.31 -14.45 15.41
N ALA A 47 -3.56 -13.97 15.37
CA ALA A 47 -4.74 -14.82 15.51
C ALA A 47 -5.99 -14.13 15.00
N ALA A 48 -7.00 -14.92 14.70
CA ALA A 48 -8.37 -14.45 14.48
C ALA A 48 -9.27 -15.14 15.51
N ASP A 49 -10.28 -14.45 15.98
CA ASP A 49 -11.17 -14.99 17.01
C ASP A 49 -12.60 -14.48 16.84
N ILE A 50 -13.53 -15.21 17.42
CA ILE A 50 -14.93 -14.89 17.46
C ILE A 50 -15.36 -14.84 18.92
N LYS A 51 -15.94 -13.73 19.35
CA LYS A 51 -16.37 -13.59 20.75
C LYS A 51 -17.86 -13.21 20.81
N GLY A 52 -18.64 -14.07 21.43
CA GLY A 52 -20.04 -13.80 21.74
C GLY A 52 -20.17 -13.02 23.03
N THR A 53 -20.92 -11.93 23.03
CA THR A 53 -21.22 -11.12 24.21
C THR A 53 -22.74 -10.96 24.32
N GLY A 54 -23.41 -11.90 24.98
CA GLY A 54 -24.85 -11.82 25.16
C GLY A 54 -25.62 -11.80 23.85
N SER A 55 -26.13 -10.63 23.46
CA SER A 55 -26.99 -10.48 22.28
C SER A 55 -26.24 -10.22 20.95
N TRP A 56 -24.91 -10.07 21.00
CA TRP A 56 -24.14 -9.84 19.76
C TRP A 56 -22.82 -10.62 19.75
N THR A 57 -22.28 -10.76 18.54
CA THR A 57 -21.00 -11.42 18.29
C THR A 57 -20.02 -10.42 17.69
N GLN A 58 -18.78 -10.43 18.13
CA GLN A 58 -17.70 -9.64 17.58
C GLN A 58 -16.64 -10.56 16.97
N LEU A 59 -16.06 -10.11 15.86
CA LEU A 59 -15.03 -10.81 15.14
C LEU A 59 -13.73 -10.04 15.32
N TYR A 60 -12.64 -10.74 15.67
CA TYR A 60 -11.35 -10.11 15.96
C TYR A 60 -10.29 -10.58 14.98
N LEU A 61 -9.44 -9.64 14.58
CA LEU A 61 -8.19 -9.90 13.89
C LEU A 61 -7.07 -9.33 14.73
N ILE A 62 -6.18 -10.18 15.19
CA ILE A 62 -5.09 -9.82 16.10
C ILE A 62 -3.77 -9.84 15.34
N THR A 63 -3.06 -8.73 15.38
CA THR A 63 -1.79 -8.53 14.66
C THR A 63 -0.77 -7.87 15.56
N ASP A 64 0.47 -7.78 15.05
CA ASP A 64 1.50 -6.97 15.70
C ASP A 64 1.02 -5.54 15.88
N TYR A 65 1.48 -4.90 16.93
CA TYR A 65 1.20 -3.50 17.25
C TYR A 65 2.44 -2.65 16.97
N HIS A 66 2.27 -1.57 16.23
CA HIS A 66 3.36 -0.63 15.93
C HIS A 66 2.99 0.77 16.42
N GLU A 67 3.75 1.29 17.39
CA GLU A 67 3.47 2.55 18.06
C GLU A 67 3.49 3.76 17.14
N ASN A 68 4.30 3.75 16.08
CA ASN A 68 4.36 4.87 15.13
C ASN A 68 3.08 5.00 14.29
N GLY A 69 2.20 3.99 14.33
CA GLY A 69 0.94 4.02 13.61
C GLY A 69 1.11 3.91 12.11
N SER A 70 0.16 4.48 11.36
CA SER A 70 0.20 4.44 9.90
C SER A 70 1.26 5.38 9.33
N LEU A 71 1.69 5.09 8.12
CA LEU A 71 2.57 5.97 7.35
C LEU A 71 1.92 7.36 7.19
N TYR A 72 0.62 7.41 6.98
CA TYR A 72 -0.15 8.64 6.91
C TYR A 72 0.07 9.51 8.16
N ASP A 73 -0.15 8.94 9.35
CA ASP A 73 0.04 9.66 10.61
C ASP A 73 1.50 10.04 10.84
N TYR A 74 2.40 9.13 10.52
CA TYR A 74 3.84 9.35 10.67
C TYR A 74 4.33 10.52 9.82
N LEU A 75 3.90 10.59 8.55
CA LEU A 75 4.30 11.66 7.64
C LEU A 75 3.72 13.02 8.04
N LYS A 76 2.57 13.03 8.68
CA LYS A 76 1.95 14.27 9.18
C LYS A 76 2.76 14.89 10.31
N SER A 77 3.40 14.08 11.13
CA SER A 77 4.09 14.53 12.34
C SER A 77 5.61 14.57 12.22
N THR A 78 6.18 14.03 11.13
CA THR A 78 7.62 13.80 11.02
C THR A 78 8.12 14.30 9.66
N THR A 79 9.25 15.02 9.67
CA THR A 79 10.00 15.30 8.45
C THR A 79 11.08 14.23 8.28
N LEU A 80 11.57 14.05 7.06
CA LEU A 80 12.48 12.97 6.72
C LEU A 80 13.79 13.53 6.18
N ASP A 81 14.89 12.84 6.46
CA ASP A 81 16.11 12.97 5.71
C ASP A 81 16.12 11.95 4.55
N THR A 82 17.12 12.01 3.70
CA THR A 82 17.22 11.11 2.55
C THR A 82 17.23 9.64 2.97
N LYS A 83 17.94 9.31 4.03
CA LYS A 83 18.02 7.94 4.54
C LYS A 83 16.66 7.43 5.00
N SER A 84 15.93 8.23 5.79
CA SER A 84 14.62 7.88 6.30
C SER A 84 13.61 7.69 5.16
N MET A 85 13.65 8.60 4.18
CA MET A 85 12.79 8.49 2.99
C MET A 85 13.04 7.19 2.24
N LEU A 86 14.29 6.86 1.97
CA LEU A 86 14.65 5.64 1.24
C LEU A 86 14.29 4.37 2.04
N LYS A 87 14.45 4.39 3.36
CA LYS A 87 14.05 3.28 4.22
C LYS A 87 12.54 3.03 4.15
N LEU A 88 11.74 4.08 4.26
CA LEU A 88 10.28 3.96 4.18
C LEU A 88 9.85 3.43 2.81
N ALA A 89 10.39 3.99 1.74
CA ALA A 89 10.05 3.61 0.37
C ALA A 89 10.49 2.17 0.06
N TYR A 90 11.73 1.83 0.38
CA TYR A 90 12.29 0.50 0.11
C TYR A 90 11.56 -0.60 0.87
N SER A 91 11.31 -0.39 2.16
CA SER A 91 10.60 -1.38 2.98
C SER A 91 9.16 -1.57 2.50
N SER A 92 8.48 -0.49 2.14
CA SER A 92 7.12 -0.57 1.60
C SER A 92 7.06 -1.37 0.31
N VAL A 93 7.95 -1.08 -0.65
CA VAL A 93 7.95 -1.83 -1.92
C VAL A 93 8.46 -3.26 -1.73
N SER A 94 9.31 -3.51 -0.75
CA SER A 94 9.75 -4.88 -0.43
C SER A 94 8.58 -5.74 0.01
N GLY A 95 7.70 -5.20 0.86
CA GLY A 95 6.46 -5.87 1.25
C GLY A 95 5.54 -6.07 0.07
N LEU A 96 5.35 -5.06 -0.75
CA LEU A 96 4.51 -5.16 -1.94
C LEU A 96 5.06 -6.18 -2.95
N CYS A 97 6.36 -6.19 -3.15
CA CYS A 97 7.02 -7.18 -4.01
C CYS A 97 6.77 -8.59 -3.52
N HIS A 98 6.85 -8.82 -2.21
CA HIS A 98 6.53 -10.12 -1.62
C HIS A 98 5.08 -10.53 -1.88
N LEU A 99 4.13 -9.61 -1.69
CA LEU A 99 2.72 -9.87 -2.01
C LEU A 99 2.54 -10.28 -3.48
N HIS A 100 3.11 -9.50 -4.39
CA HIS A 100 2.94 -9.66 -5.83
C HIS A 100 3.62 -10.91 -6.39
N THR A 101 4.62 -11.45 -5.67
CA THR A 101 5.45 -12.56 -6.17
C THR A 101 4.79 -13.90 -5.88
N GLU A 102 4.61 -14.71 -6.93
CA GLU A 102 4.25 -16.11 -6.78
C GLU A 102 5.51 -16.91 -6.46
N ILE A 103 5.44 -17.77 -5.44
CA ILE A 103 6.55 -18.66 -5.07
C ILE A 103 6.16 -20.06 -5.49
N PHE A 104 6.90 -20.59 -6.48
CA PHE A 104 6.64 -21.91 -7.04
C PHE A 104 7.30 -22.97 -6.15
N SER A 105 6.48 -23.84 -5.58
CA SER A 105 6.95 -25.01 -4.81
C SER A 105 5.75 -25.93 -4.58
N THR A 106 5.98 -27.09 -3.92
CA THR A 106 4.92 -28.04 -3.56
C THR A 106 3.83 -27.37 -2.73
N GLN A 107 4.22 -26.41 -1.87
CA GLN A 107 3.32 -25.56 -1.10
C GLN A 107 3.69 -24.11 -1.41
N GLY A 108 3.41 -23.68 -2.64
CA GLY A 108 3.80 -22.37 -3.11
C GLY A 108 2.90 -21.25 -2.64
N LYS A 109 3.45 -20.05 -2.61
CA LYS A 109 2.67 -18.83 -2.30
C LYS A 109 2.04 -18.33 -3.59
N PRO A 110 0.72 -18.04 -3.58
CA PRO A 110 0.09 -17.36 -4.72
C PRO A 110 0.60 -15.93 -4.86
N ALA A 111 0.48 -15.38 -6.06
CA ALA A 111 0.61 -13.94 -6.25
C ALA A 111 -0.63 -13.25 -5.66
N ILE A 112 -0.43 -12.11 -4.99
CA ILE A 112 -1.50 -11.39 -4.31
C ILE A 112 -1.45 -9.93 -4.74
N ALA A 113 -2.58 -9.38 -5.18
CA ALA A 113 -2.77 -7.96 -5.39
C ALA A 113 -3.55 -7.37 -4.20
N HIS A 114 -3.12 -6.24 -3.71
CA HIS A 114 -3.66 -5.63 -2.49
C HIS A 114 -5.03 -4.99 -2.71
N ARG A 115 -5.14 -4.14 -3.71
CA ARG A 115 -6.34 -3.42 -4.16
C ARG A 115 -6.81 -2.24 -3.30
N ASP A 116 -6.12 -1.94 -2.20
CA ASP A 116 -6.42 -0.74 -1.39
C ASP A 116 -5.14 -0.14 -0.79
N LEU A 117 -4.12 -0.02 -1.63
CA LEU A 117 -2.87 0.62 -1.20
C LEU A 117 -3.08 2.11 -0.98
N LYS A 118 -2.73 2.56 0.20
CA LYS A 118 -2.74 3.97 0.61
C LYS A 118 -1.87 4.11 1.85
N SER A 119 -1.45 5.32 2.17
CA SER A 119 -0.57 5.56 3.31
C SER A 119 -1.20 5.16 4.65
N LYS A 120 -2.53 5.16 4.75
CA LYS A 120 -3.24 4.70 5.96
C LYS A 120 -3.16 3.17 6.16
N ASN A 121 -2.86 2.42 5.10
CA ASN A 121 -2.77 0.95 5.13
C ASN A 121 -1.33 0.44 5.19
N ILE A 122 -0.39 1.31 5.45
CA ILE A 122 1.01 0.96 5.69
C ILE A 122 1.36 1.44 7.10
N LEU A 123 2.00 0.59 7.89
CA LEU A 123 2.40 0.92 9.26
C LEU A 123 3.90 1.13 9.33
N VAL A 124 4.34 2.02 10.24
CA VAL A 124 5.76 2.33 10.44
C VAL A 124 6.23 1.68 11.74
N LYS A 125 7.26 0.85 11.62
CA LYS A 125 7.86 0.18 12.77
C LYS A 125 8.84 1.10 13.50
N LYS A 126 9.20 0.72 14.73
CA LYS A 126 10.18 1.48 15.55
C LYS A 126 11.49 1.73 14.83
N ASN A 127 11.95 0.75 14.03
CA ASN A 127 13.22 0.86 13.30
C ASN A 127 13.14 1.74 12.04
N GLY A 128 12.00 2.37 11.79
CA GLY A 128 11.82 3.26 10.63
C GLY A 128 11.53 2.53 9.32
N THR A 129 11.25 1.22 9.36
CA THR A 129 10.80 0.47 8.19
C THR A 129 9.28 0.29 8.22
N CYS A 130 8.71 -0.01 7.07
CA CYS A 130 7.25 -0.15 6.91
C CYS A 130 6.82 -1.60 6.82
N CYS A 131 5.54 -1.84 7.14
CA CYS A 131 4.88 -3.10 6.81
C CYS A 131 3.49 -2.80 6.24
N ILE A 132 3.08 -3.62 5.26
CA ILE A 132 1.80 -3.47 4.57
C ILE A 132 0.72 -4.16 5.38
N ALA A 133 -0.44 -3.51 5.50
CA ALA A 133 -1.58 -3.98 6.26
C ALA A 133 -2.87 -3.88 5.43
N ASP A 134 -3.98 -4.29 6.02
CA ASP A 134 -5.33 -4.18 5.44
C ASP A 134 -5.50 -4.99 4.16
N LEU A 135 -5.51 -6.32 4.30
CA LEU A 135 -5.58 -7.27 3.19
C LEU A 135 -7.01 -7.74 2.89
N GLY A 136 -8.02 -7.03 3.39
CA GLY A 136 -9.42 -7.43 3.24
C GLY A 136 -9.99 -7.37 1.82
N LEU A 137 -9.34 -6.64 0.92
CA LEU A 137 -9.75 -6.53 -0.48
C LEU A 137 -8.81 -7.28 -1.43
N ALA A 138 -7.81 -7.97 -0.91
CA ALA A 138 -6.79 -8.62 -1.71
C ALA A 138 -7.35 -9.77 -2.56
N VAL A 139 -6.74 -10.00 -3.70
CA VAL A 139 -7.06 -11.12 -4.61
C VAL A 139 -5.82 -11.95 -4.86
N LYS A 140 -6.02 -13.27 -5.02
CA LYS A 140 -4.96 -14.26 -5.21
C LYS A 140 -4.98 -14.85 -6.61
N PHE A 141 -3.80 -15.25 -7.07
CA PHE A 141 -3.65 -15.95 -8.35
C PHE A 141 -2.62 -17.07 -8.22
N ILE A 142 -3.00 -18.26 -8.70
CA ILE A 142 -2.13 -19.41 -8.79
C ILE A 142 -2.03 -19.78 -10.28
N SER A 143 -0.81 -19.72 -10.83
CA SER A 143 -0.57 -19.93 -12.26
C SER A 143 -0.96 -21.33 -12.74
N ASP A 144 -0.78 -22.37 -11.90
CA ASP A 144 -1.11 -23.76 -12.25
C ASP A 144 -2.58 -23.96 -12.59
N THR A 145 -3.49 -23.28 -11.90
CA THR A 145 -4.93 -23.36 -12.14
C THR A 145 -5.42 -22.26 -13.08
N ASN A 146 -4.60 -21.25 -13.32
CA ASN A 146 -4.95 -20.05 -14.08
C ASN A 146 -6.25 -19.40 -13.59
N GLU A 147 -6.54 -19.57 -12.31
CA GLU A 147 -7.74 -18.99 -11.68
C GLU A 147 -7.39 -17.71 -10.94
N VAL A 148 -8.15 -16.67 -11.23
CA VAL A 148 -8.17 -15.46 -10.42
C VAL A 148 -9.34 -15.60 -9.46
N ASP A 149 -9.08 -15.38 -8.18
CA ASP A 149 -10.10 -15.33 -7.15
C ASP A 149 -10.83 -13.98 -7.29
N ILE A 150 -11.74 -13.91 -8.28
CA ILE A 150 -12.34 -12.65 -8.74
C ILE A 150 -13.46 -12.21 -7.83
N PRO A 151 -13.38 -11.03 -7.21
CA PRO A 151 -14.51 -10.44 -6.50
C PRO A 151 -15.59 -9.95 -7.47
N PRO A 152 -16.86 -9.92 -7.03
CA PRO A 152 -17.96 -9.48 -7.89
C PRO A 152 -17.87 -8.00 -8.31
N ASN A 153 -17.12 -7.18 -7.59
CA ASN A 153 -16.96 -5.75 -7.88
C ASN A 153 -15.48 -5.41 -8.05
N THR A 154 -15.11 -4.88 -9.23
CA THR A 154 -13.75 -4.44 -9.54
C THR A 154 -13.45 -3.01 -9.07
N ARG A 155 -14.51 -2.24 -8.76
CA ARG A 155 -14.42 -0.82 -8.38
C ARG A 155 -14.43 -0.70 -6.86
N VAL A 156 -13.44 -1.36 -6.22
CA VAL A 156 -13.25 -1.36 -4.77
C VAL A 156 -11.96 -0.63 -4.42
N GLY A 157 -11.86 -0.20 -3.17
CA GLY A 157 -10.72 0.53 -2.66
C GLY A 157 -11.07 1.98 -2.37
N THR A 158 -10.06 2.78 -2.10
CA THR A 158 -10.20 4.20 -1.78
C THR A 158 -10.13 5.01 -3.07
N LYS A 159 -11.19 5.75 -3.38
CA LYS A 159 -11.35 6.45 -4.66
C LYS A 159 -10.16 7.33 -5.03
N ARG A 160 -9.59 8.04 -4.05
CA ARG A 160 -8.45 8.93 -4.27
C ARG A 160 -7.23 8.20 -4.83
N TYR A 161 -7.05 6.93 -4.49
CA TYR A 161 -5.89 6.12 -4.91
C TYR A 161 -6.18 5.17 -6.07
N MET A 162 -7.41 5.19 -6.61
CA MET A 162 -7.79 4.29 -7.70
C MET A 162 -7.11 4.65 -9.01
N ALA A 163 -6.53 3.64 -9.64
CA ALA A 163 -5.94 3.78 -10.97
C ALA A 163 -6.99 4.19 -12.02
N PRO A 164 -6.58 4.84 -13.12
CA PRO A 164 -7.51 5.26 -14.17
C PRO A 164 -8.42 4.16 -14.68
N GLU A 165 -7.86 2.96 -14.92
CA GLU A 165 -8.61 1.80 -15.42
C GLU A 165 -9.60 1.25 -14.41
N VAL A 166 -9.39 1.48 -13.12
CA VAL A 166 -10.35 1.14 -12.06
C VAL A 166 -11.49 2.16 -12.04
N LEU A 167 -11.15 3.44 -12.11
CA LEU A 167 -12.12 4.54 -12.09
C LEU A 167 -13.10 4.48 -13.27
N ASP A 168 -12.59 4.22 -14.47
CA ASP A 168 -13.41 4.17 -15.69
C ASP A 168 -13.93 2.77 -16.03
N GLU A 169 -13.63 1.79 -15.17
CA GLU A 169 -14.07 0.39 -15.28
C GLU A 169 -13.55 -0.32 -16.54
N SER A 170 -12.47 0.17 -17.13
CA SER A 170 -11.82 -0.48 -18.28
C SER A 170 -10.85 -1.60 -17.87
N LEU A 171 -10.60 -1.78 -16.58
CA LEU A 171 -9.71 -2.84 -16.07
C LEU A 171 -10.22 -4.21 -16.54
N ASN A 172 -9.31 -5.01 -17.12
CA ASN A 172 -9.64 -6.39 -17.49
C ASN A 172 -9.66 -7.27 -16.23
N ARG A 173 -10.86 -7.50 -15.70
CA ARG A 173 -11.07 -8.22 -14.44
C ARG A 173 -10.69 -9.70 -14.50
N ASN A 174 -10.56 -10.27 -15.69
CA ASN A 174 -10.22 -11.67 -15.89
C ASN A 174 -8.72 -11.91 -16.04
N HIS A 175 -7.93 -10.85 -16.05
CA HIS A 175 -6.47 -10.92 -16.18
C HIS A 175 -5.83 -10.43 -14.87
N PHE A 176 -5.18 -11.34 -14.15
CA PHE A 176 -4.66 -11.02 -12.81
C PHE A 176 -3.68 -9.86 -12.80
N GLN A 177 -2.81 -9.76 -13.82
CA GLN A 177 -1.82 -8.68 -13.91
C GLN A 177 -2.47 -7.29 -13.91
N SER A 178 -3.73 -7.18 -14.29
CA SER A 178 -4.48 -5.92 -14.23
C SER A 178 -4.52 -5.36 -12.81
N TYR A 179 -4.69 -6.22 -11.83
CA TYR A 179 -4.76 -5.82 -10.42
C TYR A 179 -3.39 -5.44 -9.86
N ILE A 180 -2.34 -6.15 -10.30
CA ILE A 180 -0.95 -5.83 -9.97
C ILE A 180 -0.57 -4.44 -10.49
N MET A 181 -0.92 -4.16 -11.75
CA MET A 181 -0.63 -2.86 -12.38
C MET A 181 -1.39 -1.71 -11.70
N ALA A 182 -2.62 -1.95 -11.26
CA ALA A 182 -3.41 -0.96 -10.52
C ALA A 182 -2.77 -0.67 -9.15
N ASP A 183 -2.24 -1.69 -8.46
CA ASP A 183 -1.49 -1.51 -7.22
C ASP A 183 -0.29 -0.57 -7.43
N MET A 184 0.41 -0.72 -8.55
CA MET A 184 1.60 0.09 -8.82
C MET A 184 1.27 1.56 -9.01
N TYR A 185 0.12 1.87 -9.61
CA TYR A 185 -0.37 3.25 -9.69
C TYR A 185 -0.54 3.85 -8.28
N SER A 186 -1.25 3.14 -7.41
CA SER A 186 -1.47 3.58 -6.02
C SER A 186 -0.17 3.74 -5.26
N PHE A 187 0.77 2.82 -5.47
CA PHE A 187 2.09 2.88 -4.84
C PHE A 187 2.87 4.14 -5.27
N GLY A 188 2.77 4.54 -6.53
CA GLY A 188 3.37 5.79 -7.03
C GLY A 188 2.88 7.01 -6.26
N LEU A 189 1.60 7.05 -5.92
CA LEU A 189 1.02 8.12 -5.11
C LEU A 189 1.58 8.12 -3.68
N ILE A 190 1.79 6.95 -3.11
CA ILE A 190 2.40 6.81 -1.78
C ILE A 190 3.84 7.34 -1.78
N LEU A 191 4.62 7.03 -2.81
CA LEU A 191 5.97 7.56 -2.97
C LEU A 191 5.97 9.09 -2.98
N TRP A 192 4.99 9.70 -3.62
CA TRP A 192 4.84 11.16 -3.66
C TRP A 192 4.59 11.72 -2.25
N GLU A 193 3.71 11.10 -1.47
CA GLU A 193 3.44 11.51 -0.08
C GLU A 193 4.72 11.49 0.76
N VAL A 194 5.53 10.44 0.62
CA VAL A 194 6.80 10.26 1.36
C VAL A 194 7.83 11.31 0.94
N ALA A 195 8.07 11.45 -0.36
CA ALA A 195 9.09 12.36 -0.89
C ALA A 195 8.81 13.82 -0.54
N ARG A 196 7.54 14.18 -0.46
CA ARG A 196 7.10 15.52 -0.09
C ARG A 196 7.60 15.93 1.30
N ARG A 197 7.78 14.96 2.20
CA ARG A 197 8.22 15.18 3.57
C ARG A 197 9.74 15.07 3.75
N CYS A 198 10.49 14.82 2.68
CA CYS A 198 11.94 14.80 2.71
C CYS A 198 12.47 16.23 2.60
N VAL A 199 13.26 16.65 3.59
CA VAL A 199 13.88 17.98 3.63
C VAL A 199 15.01 18.04 2.62
N SER A 200 15.05 19.10 1.80
CA SER A 200 16.18 19.39 0.93
C SER A 200 16.40 20.91 0.86
N GLY A 201 17.66 21.33 0.93
CA GLY A 201 17.99 22.76 0.94
C GLY A 201 17.29 23.53 2.08
N GLY A 202 17.01 22.87 3.21
CA GLY A 202 16.29 23.47 4.32
C GLY A 202 14.79 23.62 4.11
N ILE A 203 14.23 23.08 3.02
CA ILE A 203 12.82 23.23 2.64
C ILE A 203 12.11 21.88 2.68
N VAL A 204 10.87 21.89 3.16
CA VAL A 204 9.98 20.75 3.16
C VAL A 204 8.53 21.26 2.98
N GLU A 205 7.71 20.54 2.21
CA GLU A 205 6.29 20.87 2.11
C GLU A 205 5.51 20.21 3.24
N GLU A 206 4.37 20.82 3.58
CA GLU A 206 3.43 20.20 4.52
C GLU A 206 2.92 18.88 3.98
N TYR A 207 2.54 17.97 4.88
CA TYR A 207 1.89 16.73 4.47
C TYR A 207 0.60 17.04 3.73
N GLN A 208 0.39 16.38 2.60
CA GLN A 208 -0.86 16.43 1.85
C GLN A 208 -1.20 15.06 1.26
N LEU A 209 -2.49 14.79 1.12
CA LEU A 209 -2.98 13.66 0.36
C LEU A 209 -2.77 13.90 -1.14
N PRO A 210 -2.59 12.83 -1.93
CA PRO A 210 -2.53 12.98 -3.39
C PRO A 210 -3.78 13.69 -3.92
N TYR A 211 -3.60 14.61 -4.86
CA TYR A 211 -4.69 15.38 -5.47
C TYR A 211 -5.41 16.34 -4.51
N HIS A 212 -4.78 16.69 -3.38
CA HIS A 212 -5.36 17.57 -2.37
C HIS A 212 -5.87 18.91 -2.93
N ASP A 213 -5.20 19.42 -3.96
CA ASP A 213 -5.48 20.71 -4.60
C ASP A 213 -6.42 20.61 -5.80
N LEU A 214 -6.82 19.41 -6.20
CA LEU A 214 -7.58 19.15 -7.43
C LEU A 214 -8.97 18.57 -7.18
N VAL A 215 -9.20 17.95 -6.00
CA VAL A 215 -10.47 17.30 -5.67
C VAL A 215 -10.89 17.67 -4.25
N PRO A 216 -12.20 17.56 -3.92
CA PRO A 216 -12.67 17.82 -2.55
C PRO A 216 -12.19 16.74 -1.56
N SER A 217 -12.41 16.99 -0.26
CA SER A 217 -11.93 16.11 0.81
C SER A 217 -12.50 14.69 0.77
N ASP A 218 -13.72 14.52 0.27
CA ASP A 218 -14.34 13.22 0.06
C ASP A 218 -14.72 13.10 -1.42
N PRO A 219 -13.73 12.83 -2.29
CA PRO A 219 -13.98 12.87 -3.73
C PRO A 219 -14.90 11.73 -4.19
N SER A 220 -15.79 12.03 -5.11
CA SER A 220 -16.62 11.05 -5.79
C SER A 220 -15.83 10.34 -6.89
N TYR A 221 -16.41 9.27 -7.46
CA TYR A 221 -15.86 8.65 -8.67
C TYR A 221 -15.75 9.66 -9.81
N GLU A 222 -16.77 10.50 -9.97
CA GLU A 222 -16.80 11.56 -10.99
C GLU A 222 -15.66 12.55 -10.81
N ASP A 223 -15.43 13.02 -9.58
CA ASP A 223 -14.34 13.94 -9.27
C ASP A 223 -12.99 13.34 -9.66
N MET A 224 -12.74 12.10 -9.26
CA MET A 224 -11.46 11.43 -9.54
C MET A 224 -11.31 11.11 -11.02
N ARG A 225 -12.36 10.64 -11.66
CA ARG A 225 -12.35 10.31 -13.08
C ARG A 225 -12.01 11.54 -13.95
N GLU A 226 -12.60 12.68 -13.63
CA GLU A 226 -12.33 13.95 -14.35
C GLU A 226 -10.84 14.30 -14.32
N ILE A 227 -10.21 14.19 -13.15
CA ILE A 227 -8.81 14.55 -12.95
C ILE A 227 -7.87 13.49 -13.54
N VAL A 228 -8.11 12.22 -13.22
CA VAL A 228 -7.16 11.14 -13.50
C VAL A 228 -7.35 10.54 -14.90
N CYS A 229 -8.59 10.40 -15.35
CA CYS A 229 -8.91 9.75 -16.63
C CYS A 229 -9.05 10.76 -17.76
N ILE A 230 -9.78 11.86 -17.56
CA ILE A 230 -10.09 12.84 -18.61
C ILE A 230 -8.93 13.82 -18.78
N LYS A 231 -8.56 14.54 -17.72
CA LYS A 231 -7.46 15.51 -17.75
C LYS A 231 -6.09 14.86 -17.66
N LYS A 232 -6.03 13.60 -17.24
CA LYS A 232 -4.79 12.82 -17.10
C LYS A 232 -3.75 13.52 -16.21
N LEU A 233 -4.21 14.16 -15.15
CA LEU A 233 -3.35 14.86 -14.20
C LEU A 233 -2.77 13.89 -13.17
N ARG A 234 -1.64 14.28 -12.60
CA ARG A 234 -0.97 13.59 -11.49
C ARG A 234 -0.52 14.64 -10.49
N PRO A 235 -0.18 14.23 -9.25
CA PRO A 235 0.34 15.18 -8.28
C PRO A 235 1.56 15.93 -8.81
N SER A 236 1.62 17.24 -8.55
CA SER A 236 2.72 18.08 -9.01
C SER A 236 3.95 17.91 -8.11
N PHE A 237 5.12 18.16 -8.68
CA PHE A 237 6.39 18.09 -7.97
C PHE A 237 6.85 19.47 -7.53
N PRO A 238 7.31 19.65 -6.27
CA PRO A 238 7.94 20.89 -5.86
C PRO A 238 9.20 21.19 -6.69
N ASN A 239 9.43 22.46 -6.98
CA ASN A 239 10.57 22.89 -7.79
C ASN A 239 11.92 22.44 -7.20
N ARG A 240 12.03 22.39 -5.87
CA ARG A 240 13.25 21.97 -5.18
C ARG A 240 13.70 20.55 -5.50
N TRP A 241 12.76 19.68 -5.95
CA TRP A 241 13.10 18.30 -6.31
C TRP A 241 14.05 18.23 -7.50
N SER A 242 14.01 19.21 -8.39
CA SER A 242 14.90 19.24 -9.56
C SER A 242 16.37 19.54 -9.18
N SER A 243 16.61 20.10 -8.00
CA SER A 243 17.94 20.45 -7.50
C SER A 243 18.55 19.41 -6.57
N ASP A 244 17.78 18.38 -6.22
CA ASP A 244 18.25 17.27 -5.36
C ASP A 244 18.20 15.98 -6.18
N GLU A 245 19.35 15.34 -6.38
CA GLU A 245 19.46 14.17 -7.24
C GLU A 245 18.56 13.01 -6.78
N CYS A 246 18.51 12.76 -5.47
CA CYS A 246 17.67 11.68 -4.92
C CYS A 246 16.20 11.96 -5.15
N LEU A 247 15.74 13.17 -4.85
CA LEU A 247 14.32 13.56 -5.06
C LEU A 247 13.96 13.59 -6.55
N ARG A 248 14.92 14.00 -7.40
CA ARG A 248 14.72 13.95 -8.85
C ARG A 248 14.46 12.53 -9.32
N GLN A 249 15.24 11.57 -8.83
CA GLN A 249 15.08 10.14 -9.15
C GLN A 249 13.78 9.59 -8.55
N MET A 250 13.40 10.02 -7.36
CA MET A 250 12.10 9.65 -6.78
C MET A 250 10.94 10.10 -7.68
N GLY A 251 11.00 11.32 -8.19
CA GLY A 251 10.00 11.84 -9.14
C GLY A 251 9.92 11.00 -10.39
N LYS A 252 11.04 10.57 -10.92
CA LYS A 252 11.09 9.66 -12.08
C LYS A 252 10.42 8.32 -11.78
N LEU A 253 10.69 7.74 -10.61
CA LEU A 253 10.04 6.50 -10.18
C LEU A 253 8.53 6.65 -10.09
N MET A 254 8.05 7.71 -9.46
CA MET A 254 6.60 7.99 -9.36
C MET A 254 5.96 8.04 -10.73
N THR A 255 6.54 8.80 -11.64
CA THR A 255 6.03 8.98 -13.01
C THR A 255 5.90 7.63 -13.72
N GLU A 256 6.88 6.76 -13.55
CA GLU A 256 6.88 5.44 -14.18
C GLU A 256 5.91 4.46 -13.47
N CYS A 257 5.63 4.66 -12.18
CA CYS A 257 4.64 3.86 -11.46
C CYS A 257 3.21 4.23 -11.83
N TRP A 258 2.91 5.52 -12.04
CA TRP A 258 1.54 5.99 -12.25
C TRP A 258 1.22 6.32 -13.71
N ALA A 259 1.92 5.71 -14.65
CA ALA A 259 1.65 5.89 -16.07
C ALA A 259 0.18 5.63 -16.38
N GLN A 260 -0.36 6.38 -17.34
CA GLN A 260 -1.76 6.24 -17.78
C GLN A 260 -2.01 4.82 -18.31
N ASN A 261 -1.10 4.31 -19.14
CA ASN A 261 -1.17 2.95 -19.65
C ASN A 261 -0.67 1.98 -18.58
N PRO A 262 -1.51 1.07 -18.07
CA PRO A 262 -1.10 0.11 -17.03
C PRO A 262 0.14 -0.71 -17.40
N ALA A 263 0.24 -1.11 -18.67
CA ALA A 263 1.34 -1.95 -19.15
C ALA A 263 2.69 -1.21 -19.16
N SER A 264 2.68 0.12 -19.08
CA SER A 264 3.91 0.94 -19.05
C SER A 264 4.46 1.12 -17.65
N ARG A 265 3.71 0.71 -16.62
CA ARG A 265 4.10 0.91 -15.22
C ARG A 265 5.22 -0.04 -14.82
N LEU A 266 6.07 0.41 -13.90
CA LEU A 266 7.11 -0.44 -13.31
C LEU A 266 6.47 -1.54 -12.45
N THR A 267 7.20 -2.65 -12.31
CA THR A 267 6.86 -3.69 -11.34
C THR A 267 7.42 -3.31 -9.96
N ALA A 268 6.87 -3.92 -8.91
CA ALA A 268 7.38 -3.73 -7.55
C ALA A 268 8.86 -4.15 -7.44
N LEU A 269 9.23 -5.24 -8.10
CA LEU A 269 10.63 -5.70 -8.12
C LEU A 269 11.56 -4.65 -8.76
N ARG A 270 11.14 -4.03 -9.87
CA ARG A 270 11.95 -3.01 -10.52
C ARG A 270 12.11 -1.77 -9.62
N VAL A 271 11.05 -1.33 -8.98
CA VAL A 271 11.09 -0.20 -8.04
C VAL A 271 12.04 -0.53 -6.88
N LYS A 272 11.93 -1.74 -6.32
CA LYS A 272 12.79 -2.21 -5.24
C LYS A 272 14.27 -2.14 -5.63
N LYS A 273 14.61 -2.66 -6.81
CA LYS A 273 16.00 -2.65 -7.32
C LYS A 273 16.51 -1.23 -7.55
N THR A 274 15.69 -0.35 -8.08
CA THR A 274 16.05 1.05 -8.32
C THR A 274 16.30 1.79 -7.00
N LEU A 275 15.45 1.59 -5.99
CA LEU A 275 15.62 2.19 -4.67
C LEU A 275 16.91 1.69 -3.99
N ALA A 276 17.22 0.39 -4.10
CA ALA A 276 18.45 -0.17 -3.59
C ALA A 276 19.68 0.50 -4.22
N LYS A 277 19.64 0.72 -5.53
CA LYS A 277 20.70 1.37 -6.28
C LYS A 277 20.87 2.84 -5.88
N MET A 278 19.76 3.54 -5.68
CA MET A 278 19.78 4.92 -5.19
C MET A 278 20.42 5.02 -3.81
N SER A 279 20.13 4.07 -2.93
CA SER A 279 20.75 3.98 -1.60
C SER A 279 22.26 3.78 -1.67
N GLU A 280 22.73 2.88 -2.53
CA GLU A 280 24.14 2.65 -2.73
C GLU A 280 24.87 3.93 -3.18
N SER A 281 24.25 4.69 -4.09
CA SER A 281 24.81 5.96 -4.59
C SER A 281 24.93 7.01 -3.51
N GLN A 282 24.13 6.90 -2.44
CA GLN A 282 24.14 7.83 -1.30
C GLN A 282 24.93 7.28 -0.10
N ASP A 283 25.60 6.13 -0.26
CA ASP A 283 26.27 5.43 0.86
C ASP A 283 25.31 5.12 2.02
N ILE A 284 24.06 4.82 1.69
CA ILE A 284 23.01 4.50 2.68
C ILE A 284 22.81 3.01 2.69
N LYS A 285 22.86 2.41 3.89
CA LYS A 285 22.53 1.02 4.11
C LYS A 285 21.05 0.90 4.51
N LEU A 286 20.31 0.14 3.73
CA LEU A 286 18.88 -0.10 4.00
C LEU A 286 18.64 -1.31 4.89
#